data_c6d1c6bbb1f1bb13dd6b29f7d0691e23
#
_entry.id   c6d1c6bbb1f1bb13dd6b29f7d0691e23
#
_cell.length_a   1.000
_cell.length_b   1.000
_cell.length_c   1.000
_cell.angle_alpha   90.00
_cell.angle_beta   90.00
_cell.angle_gamma   90.00
#
_symmetry.space_group_name_H-M   'P 1'
#
loop_
_entity.id
_entity.type
_entity.pdbx_description
1 polymer ?
#
loop_
_entity_poly.entity_id
_entity_poly.type
_entity_poly.pdbx_seq_one_letter_code
_entity_poly.pdbx_strand_id
1 'polypeptide(L)'
;MPTVLAIAVALGLSTAQLQERLLYGSLARQSLIAFAWLSSPPPGQALGLDKSRYTPKRHHGLVAGLLEQVDSGEIRRLEIEQPPRTGKSELAVRKFVPWWMGRNPGKSLIVTTHSDPLANEHGRDCRDVFESPAYQLAFPGRACQLREESKAMDRLQLRGGGVAIFTGRRGLGAGAGADLILADDLFKNSDEAESPAVRDAVWRGYNADVESRLNSEESPVVLIGTRRNEDDVQGRLFDPTNAHYDPNQARRWTRVRLPALAETGDPLGRLVDEALWPEKFSAEFYLARRNHRSDIIRIEHQTQDQCNPVALEGNYFKRRWLATYEAAELPKHLRIYCASDHAYRKDQRNDRQCLLVVGIDPSDTIWVLPDTWWERATTDVLVEQMIRIIGARQIGRAHV
;
A
#
# COMPACT_ATOMS: atom_id res chain seq x y z
N MET A 1 11.44 -30.75 38.54
CA MET A 1 10.43 -29.93 37.83
C MET A 1 9.08 -30.13 38.49
N PRO A 2 8.29 -29.08 38.75
CA PRO A 2 6.94 -29.28 39.27
C PRO A 2 6.10 -30.10 38.29
N THR A 3 5.27 -31.01 38.78
CA THR A 3 4.40 -31.81 37.93
C THR A 3 3.30 -30.95 37.30
N VAL A 4 2.77 -31.36 36.14
CA VAL A 4 1.64 -30.67 35.47
C VAL A 4 0.48 -30.44 36.45
N LEU A 5 0.23 -31.37 37.38
CA LEU A 5 -0.78 -31.26 38.43
C LEU A 5 -0.48 -30.09 39.41
N ALA A 6 0.79 -29.96 39.84
CA ALA A 6 1.17 -28.87 40.77
C ALA A 6 1.03 -27.49 40.11
N ILE A 7 1.36 -27.37 38.82
CA ILE A 7 1.15 -26.13 38.07
C ILE A 7 -0.33 -25.83 37.86
N ALA A 8 -1.14 -26.81 37.54
CA ALA A 8 -2.58 -26.65 37.40
C ALA A 8 -3.24 -26.14 38.68
N VAL A 9 -2.91 -26.74 39.83
CA VAL A 9 -3.39 -26.32 41.17
C VAL A 9 -2.98 -24.88 41.47
N ALA A 10 -1.72 -24.52 41.24
CA ALA A 10 -1.20 -23.17 41.47
C ALA A 10 -1.93 -22.08 40.64
N LEU A 11 -2.44 -22.47 39.44
CA LEU A 11 -3.20 -21.59 38.54
C LEU A 11 -4.72 -21.66 38.75
N GLY A 12 -5.21 -22.49 39.68
CA GLY A 12 -6.65 -22.72 39.86
C GLY A 12 -7.35 -23.39 38.70
N LEU A 13 -6.62 -24.22 37.93
CA LEU A 13 -7.09 -24.89 36.74
C LEU A 13 -7.18 -26.42 36.96
N SER A 14 -8.07 -27.08 36.27
CA SER A 14 -7.98 -28.54 36.13
C SER A 14 -6.79 -28.92 35.23
N THR A 15 -6.31 -30.15 35.36
CA THR A 15 -5.23 -30.67 34.51
C THR A 15 -5.62 -30.61 33.03
N ALA A 16 -6.86 -30.91 32.68
CA ALA A 16 -7.37 -30.82 31.33
C ALA A 16 -7.36 -29.39 30.79
N GLN A 17 -7.80 -28.41 31.59
CA GLN A 17 -7.76 -26.99 31.23
C GLN A 17 -6.33 -26.48 31.03
N LEU A 18 -5.38 -26.94 31.85
CA LEU A 18 -3.97 -26.58 31.66
C LEU A 18 -3.41 -27.19 30.39
N GLN A 19 -3.68 -28.45 30.12
CA GLN A 19 -3.24 -29.14 28.88
C GLN A 19 -3.81 -28.46 27.65
N GLU A 20 -5.09 -28.11 27.67
CA GLU A 20 -5.75 -27.37 26.61
C GLU A 20 -5.09 -26.00 26.37
N ARG A 21 -4.85 -25.20 27.41
CA ARG A 21 -4.16 -23.92 27.30
C ARG A 21 -2.75 -24.05 26.72
N LEU A 22 -1.99 -25.05 27.16
CA LEU A 22 -0.64 -25.31 26.64
C LEU A 22 -0.67 -25.68 25.14
N LEU A 23 -1.67 -26.50 24.74
CA LEU A 23 -1.88 -26.83 23.35
C LEU A 23 -2.18 -25.59 22.50
N TYR A 24 -3.14 -24.75 22.92
CA TYR A 24 -3.49 -23.54 22.19
C TYR A 24 -2.33 -22.53 22.14
N GLY A 25 -1.58 -22.36 23.23
CA GLY A 25 -0.38 -21.55 23.25
C GLY A 25 0.69 -22.04 22.26
N SER A 26 0.86 -23.37 22.15
CA SER A 26 1.75 -23.98 21.16
C SER A 26 1.29 -23.76 19.74
N LEU A 27 0.01 -23.96 19.45
CA LEU A 27 -0.57 -23.70 18.12
C LEU A 27 -0.45 -22.22 17.74
N ALA A 28 -0.77 -21.33 18.65
CA ALA A 28 -0.66 -19.88 18.42
C ALA A 28 0.78 -19.42 18.16
N ARG A 29 1.77 -20.08 18.76
CA ARG A 29 3.19 -19.80 18.47
C ARG A 29 3.59 -20.23 17.05
N GLN A 30 2.99 -21.30 16.55
CA GLN A 30 3.32 -21.89 15.25
C GLN A 30 2.51 -21.27 14.10
N SER A 31 1.29 -20.83 14.36
CA SER A 31 0.38 -20.28 13.35
C SER A 31 -0.10 -18.89 13.69
N LEU A 32 0.11 -17.95 12.76
CA LEU A 32 -0.33 -16.57 12.88
C LEU A 32 -1.86 -16.46 12.95
N ILE A 33 -2.60 -17.31 12.22
CA ILE A 33 -4.07 -17.35 12.30
C ILE A 33 -4.55 -17.83 13.68
N ALA A 34 -3.92 -18.85 14.22
CA ALA A 34 -4.25 -19.31 15.57
C ALA A 34 -3.92 -18.26 16.62
N PHE A 35 -2.80 -17.54 16.44
CA PHE A 35 -2.44 -16.41 17.30
C PHE A 35 -3.44 -15.26 17.20
N ALA A 36 -3.83 -14.87 15.98
CA ALA A 36 -4.80 -13.82 15.74
C ALA A 36 -6.16 -14.15 16.39
N TRP A 37 -6.59 -15.40 16.29
CA TRP A 37 -7.80 -15.88 16.94
C TRP A 37 -7.69 -15.80 18.48
N LEU A 38 -6.62 -16.36 19.06
CA LEU A 38 -6.38 -16.39 20.50
C LEU A 38 -6.24 -14.98 21.10
N SER A 39 -5.57 -14.07 20.40
CA SER A 39 -5.32 -12.69 20.86
C SER A 39 -6.47 -11.70 20.58
N SER A 40 -7.65 -12.20 20.27
CA SER A 40 -8.85 -11.38 20.00
C SER A 40 -10.05 -11.85 20.83
N PRO A 41 -9.96 -11.86 22.19
CA PRO A 41 -11.06 -12.29 23.03
C PRO A 41 -12.28 -11.34 22.93
N PRO A 42 -13.51 -11.80 23.23
CA PRO A 42 -14.65 -10.92 23.37
C PRO A 42 -14.47 -9.90 24.50
N PRO A 43 -15.08 -8.70 24.42
CA PRO A 43 -14.96 -7.67 25.42
C PRO A 43 -15.39 -8.17 26.81
N GLY A 44 -14.59 -7.89 27.83
CA GLY A 44 -14.91 -8.23 29.23
C GLY A 44 -14.87 -9.72 29.58
N GLN A 45 -14.45 -10.57 28.64
CA GLN A 45 -14.28 -12.01 28.91
C GLN A 45 -12.82 -12.34 29.18
N ALA A 46 -12.58 -13.19 30.20
CA ALA A 46 -11.29 -13.84 30.34
C ALA A 46 -10.99 -14.69 29.10
N LEU A 47 -9.72 -15.01 28.90
CA LEU A 47 -9.26 -15.83 27.76
C LEU A 47 -10.08 -17.12 27.68
N GLY A 48 -11.12 -17.10 26.87
CA GLY A 48 -11.89 -18.28 26.50
C GLY A 48 -11.38 -18.77 25.15
N LEU A 49 -10.98 -20.02 25.12
CA LEU A 49 -10.43 -20.64 23.91
C LEU A 49 -11.53 -20.97 22.89
N ASP A 50 -12.77 -20.92 23.32
CA ASP A 50 -13.98 -21.23 22.56
C ASP A 50 -14.59 -20.01 21.83
N LYS A 51 -14.13 -18.79 22.15
CA LYS A 51 -14.71 -17.55 21.61
C LYS A 51 -13.67 -16.52 21.24
N SER A 52 -13.71 -16.09 19.99
CA SER A 52 -12.89 -15.00 19.48
C SER A 52 -13.73 -14.01 18.64
N ARG A 53 -13.40 -12.74 18.71
CA ARG A 53 -13.93 -11.73 17.77
C ARG A 53 -13.30 -11.83 16.40
N TYR A 54 -12.13 -12.43 16.30
CA TYR A 54 -11.44 -12.63 15.04
C TYR A 54 -12.02 -13.83 14.33
N THR A 55 -12.71 -13.59 13.23
CA THR A 55 -13.29 -14.66 12.39
C THR A 55 -12.45 -14.76 11.12
N PRO A 56 -11.48 -15.68 11.07
CA PRO A 56 -10.61 -15.81 9.89
C PRO A 56 -11.42 -16.21 8.67
N LYS A 57 -11.09 -15.59 7.52
CA LYS A 57 -11.62 -15.91 6.20
C LYS A 57 -10.51 -16.46 5.32
N ARG A 58 -10.86 -16.99 4.14
CA ARG A 58 -9.88 -17.60 3.22
C ARG A 58 -8.70 -16.66 2.92
N HIS A 59 -8.97 -15.40 2.66
CA HIS A 59 -7.93 -14.39 2.39
C HIS A 59 -7.04 -14.12 3.60
N HIS A 60 -7.56 -14.14 4.82
CA HIS A 60 -6.75 -14.03 6.03
C HIS A 60 -5.80 -15.23 6.17
N GLY A 61 -6.28 -16.44 5.84
CA GLY A 61 -5.44 -17.64 5.85
C GLY A 61 -4.29 -17.56 4.85
N LEU A 62 -4.56 -17.10 3.63
CA LEU A 62 -3.53 -16.91 2.61
C LEU A 62 -2.49 -15.87 3.05
N VAL A 63 -2.94 -14.70 3.52
CA VAL A 63 -2.04 -13.63 3.98
C VAL A 63 -1.20 -14.09 5.18
N ALA A 64 -1.82 -14.80 6.14
CA ALA A 64 -1.07 -15.33 7.28
C ALA A 64 0.01 -16.33 6.85
N GLY A 65 -0.32 -17.25 5.93
CA GLY A 65 0.67 -18.21 5.40
C GLY A 65 1.86 -17.52 4.71
N LEU A 66 1.60 -16.44 3.95
CA LEU A 66 2.67 -15.65 3.32
C LEU A 66 3.53 -14.91 4.37
N LEU A 67 2.93 -14.36 5.42
CA LEU A 67 3.65 -13.72 6.51
C LEU A 67 4.44 -14.74 7.35
N GLU A 68 3.95 -15.96 7.50
CA GLU A 68 4.68 -17.08 8.11
C GLU A 68 5.90 -17.48 7.25
N GLN A 69 5.81 -17.43 5.92
CA GLN A 69 6.93 -17.61 4.99
C GLN A 69 7.95 -16.46 5.06
N VAL A 70 7.51 -15.25 5.37
CA VAL A 70 8.41 -14.13 5.70
C VAL A 70 9.20 -14.42 6.98
N ASP A 71 8.53 -14.92 8.02
CA ASP A 71 9.19 -15.28 9.30
C ASP A 71 10.19 -16.43 9.12
N SER A 72 9.89 -17.43 8.29
CA SER A 72 10.81 -18.54 7.98
C SER A 72 11.98 -18.14 7.07
N GLY A 73 11.92 -16.97 6.43
CA GLY A 73 12.93 -16.50 5.47
C GLY A 73 12.76 -17.04 4.04
N GLU A 74 11.69 -17.77 3.76
CA GLU A 74 11.35 -18.23 2.40
C GLU A 74 11.01 -17.06 1.49
N ILE A 75 10.29 -16.05 2.03
CA ILE A 75 9.92 -14.82 1.31
C ILE A 75 10.66 -13.65 1.95
N ARG A 76 11.46 -12.94 1.14
CA ARG A 76 12.18 -11.74 1.59
C ARG A 76 11.57 -10.43 1.12
N ARG A 77 10.79 -10.48 0.09
CA ARG A 77 10.07 -9.32 -0.48
C ARG A 77 8.63 -9.76 -0.74
N LEU A 78 7.70 -9.25 0.08
CA LEU A 78 6.29 -9.59 -0.01
C LEU A 78 5.47 -8.34 -0.26
N GLU A 79 4.66 -8.37 -1.31
CA GLU A 79 3.69 -7.34 -1.61
C GLU A 79 2.27 -7.90 -1.58
N ILE A 80 1.36 -7.20 -0.86
CA ILE A 80 -0.03 -7.60 -0.68
C ILE A 80 -0.95 -6.41 -0.99
N GLU A 81 -1.76 -6.55 -2.01
CA GLU A 81 -2.80 -5.59 -2.38
C GLU A 81 -4.17 -6.11 -1.96
N GLN A 82 -4.89 -5.32 -1.16
CA GLN A 82 -6.24 -5.66 -0.70
C GLN A 82 -7.16 -4.43 -0.65
N PRO A 83 -8.47 -4.60 -0.84
CA PRO A 83 -9.45 -3.55 -0.65
C PRO A 83 -9.43 -2.97 0.76
N PRO A 84 -9.97 -1.75 0.94
CA PRO A 84 -10.18 -1.20 2.28
C PRO A 84 -11.06 -2.12 3.13
N ARG A 85 -10.81 -2.12 4.45
CA ARG A 85 -11.61 -2.82 5.46
C ARG A 85 -11.68 -4.35 5.33
N THR A 86 -10.73 -4.97 4.66
CA THR A 86 -10.60 -6.43 4.57
C THR A 86 -9.73 -7.06 5.66
N GLY A 87 -9.30 -6.28 6.65
CA GLY A 87 -8.53 -6.79 7.80
C GLY A 87 -7.02 -6.82 7.58
N LYS A 88 -6.49 -6.17 6.51
CA LYS A 88 -5.05 -6.18 6.20
C LYS A 88 -4.17 -5.69 7.34
N SER A 89 -4.39 -4.47 7.85
CA SER A 89 -3.58 -3.90 8.95
C SER A 89 -3.82 -4.62 10.28
N GLU A 90 -5.05 -5.12 10.53
CA GLU A 90 -5.35 -5.95 11.70
C GLU A 90 -4.45 -7.18 11.73
N LEU A 91 -4.35 -7.90 10.61
CA LEU A 91 -3.54 -9.12 10.54
C LEU A 91 -2.04 -8.82 10.41
N ALA A 92 -1.65 -7.98 9.45
CA ALA A 92 -0.24 -7.77 9.10
C ALA A 92 0.51 -6.86 10.08
N VAL A 93 -0.17 -5.95 10.79
CA VAL A 93 0.46 -5.09 11.79
C VAL A 93 0.10 -5.56 13.19
N ARG A 94 -1.19 -5.49 13.56
CA ARG A 94 -1.60 -5.68 14.97
C ARG A 94 -1.40 -7.10 15.48
N LYS A 95 -1.45 -8.12 14.61
CA LYS A 95 -1.21 -9.52 14.99
C LYS A 95 0.18 -10.01 14.61
N PHE A 96 0.62 -9.75 13.40
CA PHE A 96 1.90 -10.27 12.94
C PHE A 96 3.09 -9.64 13.66
N VAL A 97 3.09 -8.34 13.95
CA VAL A 97 4.22 -7.69 14.64
C VAL A 97 4.48 -8.31 16.02
N PRO A 98 3.49 -8.42 16.95
CA PRO A 98 3.72 -9.11 18.20
C PRO A 98 4.09 -10.59 18.04
N TRP A 99 3.46 -11.30 17.11
CA TRP A 99 3.73 -12.70 16.85
C TRP A 99 5.16 -12.91 16.36
N TRP A 100 5.61 -12.13 15.37
CA TRP A 100 6.96 -12.20 14.84
C TRP A 100 8.03 -11.87 15.89
N MET A 101 7.80 -10.84 16.68
CA MET A 101 8.72 -10.48 17.78
C MET A 101 8.75 -11.53 18.89
N GLY A 102 7.62 -12.17 19.19
CA GLY A 102 7.56 -13.27 20.13
C GLY A 102 8.41 -14.47 19.69
N ARG A 103 8.47 -14.73 18.39
CA ARG A 103 9.33 -15.74 17.78
C ARG A 103 10.78 -15.30 17.67
N ASN A 104 11.02 -13.99 17.55
CA ASN A 104 12.33 -13.37 17.31
C ASN A 104 12.65 -12.29 18.36
N PRO A 105 12.70 -12.61 19.67
CA PRO A 105 12.71 -11.59 20.74
C PRO A 105 13.97 -10.72 20.79
N GLY A 106 15.03 -11.08 20.05
CA GLY A 106 16.26 -10.30 19.93
C GLY A 106 16.36 -9.45 18.67
N LYS A 107 15.41 -9.60 17.73
CA LYS A 107 15.42 -8.89 16.44
C LYS A 107 14.55 -7.63 16.49
N SER A 108 14.89 -6.66 15.64
CA SER A 108 14.19 -5.37 15.54
C SER A 108 13.40 -5.27 14.24
N LEU A 109 12.26 -4.58 14.30
CA LEU A 109 11.47 -4.30 13.12
C LEU A 109 11.02 -2.84 13.08
N ILE A 110 10.73 -2.36 11.87
CA ILE A 110 10.14 -1.04 11.64
C ILE A 110 8.79 -1.23 10.95
N VAL A 111 7.74 -0.59 11.50
CA VAL A 111 6.45 -0.40 10.82
C VAL A 111 6.38 1.05 10.36
N THR A 112 6.22 1.24 9.07
CA THR A 112 6.01 2.59 8.50
C THR A 112 4.65 2.70 7.84
N THR A 113 4.00 3.86 8.02
CA THR A 113 2.69 4.17 7.45
C THR A 113 2.63 5.63 6.99
N HIS A 114 1.51 6.07 6.41
CA HIS A 114 1.41 7.43 5.86
C HIS A 114 1.62 8.55 6.90
N SER A 115 1.44 8.31 8.21
CA SER A 115 1.50 9.35 9.25
C SER A 115 1.87 8.82 10.63
N ASP A 116 2.51 9.67 11.46
CA ASP A 116 2.84 9.35 12.85
C ASP A 116 1.60 9.06 13.74
N PRO A 117 0.45 9.77 13.60
CA PRO A 117 -0.74 9.40 14.36
C PRO A 117 -1.21 7.96 14.12
N LEU A 118 -1.22 7.47 12.87
CA LEU A 118 -1.58 6.09 12.56
C LEU A 118 -0.51 5.10 13.05
N ALA A 119 0.76 5.45 12.92
CA ALA A 119 1.87 4.66 13.45
C ALA A 119 1.74 4.48 14.97
N ASN A 120 1.44 5.55 15.71
CA ASN A 120 1.21 5.51 17.15
C ASN A 120 -0.05 4.71 17.55
N GLU A 121 -1.11 4.71 16.71
CA GLU A 121 -2.27 3.84 16.91
C GLU A 121 -1.85 2.37 16.78
N HIS A 122 -1.12 2.01 15.74
CA HIS A 122 -0.58 0.65 15.57
C HIS A 122 0.32 0.23 16.74
N GLY A 123 1.17 1.14 17.23
CA GLY A 123 2.02 0.87 18.39
C GLY A 123 1.21 0.58 19.67
N ARG A 124 0.12 1.33 19.92
CA ARG A 124 -0.81 1.06 21.03
C ARG A 124 -1.47 -0.30 20.90
N ASP A 125 -2.03 -0.58 19.73
CA ASP A 125 -2.72 -1.85 19.48
C ASP A 125 -1.77 -3.06 19.62
N CYS A 126 -0.53 -2.94 19.15
CA CYS A 126 0.50 -3.97 19.34
C CYS A 126 0.86 -4.12 20.82
N ARG A 127 0.97 -3.03 21.56
CA ARG A 127 1.22 -3.07 23.02
C ARG A 127 0.14 -3.86 23.74
N ASP A 128 -1.14 -3.55 23.45
CA ASP A 128 -2.27 -4.26 24.06
C ASP A 128 -2.19 -5.77 23.80
N VAL A 129 -1.73 -6.17 22.62
CA VAL A 129 -1.49 -7.57 22.31
C VAL A 129 -0.31 -8.13 23.10
N PHE A 130 0.83 -7.45 23.20
CA PHE A 130 1.99 -7.89 23.99
C PHE A 130 1.67 -8.09 25.47
N GLU A 131 0.82 -7.22 26.03
CA GLU A 131 0.41 -7.27 27.44
C GLU A 131 -0.73 -8.27 27.68
N SER A 132 -1.33 -8.82 26.63
CA SER A 132 -2.47 -9.74 26.73
C SER A 132 -2.07 -11.10 27.31
N PRO A 133 -2.98 -11.75 28.07
CA PRO A 133 -2.79 -13.14 28.51
C PRO A 133 -2.57 -14.12 27.34
N ALA A 134 -3.14 -13.85 26.18
CA ALA A 134 -2.97 -14.66 24.97
C ALA A 134 -1.53 -14.67 24.47
N TYR A 135 -0.91 -13.49 24.44
CA TYR A 135 0.49 -13.36 24.06
C TYR A 135 1.41 -14.08 25.06
N GLN A 136 1.18 -13.91 26.35
CA GLN A 136 1.95 -14.58 27.40
C GLN A 136 1.81 -16.11 27.35
N LEU A 137 0.65 -16.59 26.96
CA LEU A 137 0.41 -18.03 26.75
C LEU A 137 1.16 -18.56 25.53
N ALA A 138 1.17 -17.82 24.42
CA ALA A 138 1.90 -18.19 23.21
C ALA A 138 3.42 -18.07 23.41
N PHE A 139 3.87 -17.02 24.10
CA PHE A 139 5.28 -16.66 24.29
C PHE A 139 5.64 -16.43 25.76
N PRO A 140 5.67 -17.49 26.59
CA PRO A 140 5.85 -17.38 28.05
C PRO A 140 7.26 -17.01 28.46
N GLY A 141 8.22 -16.96 27.53
CA GLY A 141 9.62 -16.64 27.81
C GLY A 141 9.84 -15.20 28.26
N ARG A 142 10.65 -14.98 29.30
CA ARG A 142 10.97 -13.63 29.80
C ARG A 142 11.52 -12.70 28.71
N ALA A 143 12.29 -13.24 27.75
CA ALA A 143 12.84 -12.49 26.61
C ALA A 143 11.73 -11.85 25.73
N CYS A 144 10.56 -12.48 25.64
CA CYS A 144 9.42 -12.02 24.85
C CYS A 144 8.58 -10.92 25.54
N GLN A 145 8.83 -10.62 26.81
CA GLN A 145 8.08 -9.62 27.56
C GLN A 145 8.57 -8.20 27.26
N LEU A 146 7.66 -7.24 27.24
CA LEU A 146 8.00 -5.83 27.15
C LEU A 146 8.86 -5.40 28.36
N ARG A 147 9.80 -4.48 28.14
CA ARG A 147 10.50 -3.78 29.20
C ARG A 147 9.56 -2.82 29.90
N GLU A 148 9.67 -2.69 31.21
CA GLU A 148 8.83 -1.79 32.03
C GLU A 148 9.01 -0.31 31.67
N GLU A 149 10.23 0.05 31.22
CA GLU A 149 10.59 1.41 30.80
C GLU A 149 10.07 1.74 29.39
N SER A 150 9.62 0.75 28.62
CA SER A 150 9.12 0.92 27.24
C SER A 150 7.71 1.52 27.26
N LYS A 151 7.59 2.83 27.56
CA LYS A 151 6.29 3.53 27.68
C LYS A 151 5.86 4.24 26.39
N ALA A 152 6.80 4.53 25.48
CA ALA A 152 6.51 5.20 24.22
C ALA A 152 5.71 4.28 23.29
N MET A 153 4.73 4.85 22.55
CA MET A 153 3.86 4.08 21.65
C MET A 153 4.52 3.85 20.29
N ASP A 154 5.44 4.71 19.93
CA ASP A 154 6.23 4.62 18.69
C ASP A 154 7.43 3.66 18.81
N ARG A 155 7.73 3.17 20.04
CA ARG A 155 8.87 2.30 20.28
C ARG A 155 8.60 1.28 21.37
N LEU A 156 8.41 0.02 21.01
CA LEU A 156 8.19 -1.09 21.94
C LEU A 156 9.46 -1.94 22.02
N GLN A 157 9.99 -2.14 23.23
CA GLN A 157 11.22 -2.90 23.44
C GLN A 157 10.97 -4.15 24.28
N LEU A 158 11.45 -5.30 23.78
CA LEU A 158 11.41 -6.56 24.51
C LEU A 158 12.63 -6.73 25.45
N ARG A 159 12.47 -7.52 26.49
CA ARG A 159 13.59 -7.91 27.39
C ARG A 159 14.67 -8.69 26.67
N GLY A 160 14.36 -9.37 25.59
CA GLY A 160 15.30 -10.06 24.70
C GLY A 160 16.17 -9.14 23.86
N GLY A 161 15.92 -7.83 23.87
CA GLY A 161 16.67 -6.81 23.15
C GLY A 161 16.02 -6.35 21.85
N GLY A 162 15.05 -7.07 21.30
CA GLY A 162 14.33 -6.69 20.09
C GLY A 162 13.51 -5.43 20.28
N VAL A 163 13.35 -4.66 19.19
CA VAL A 163 12.64 -3.37 19.20
C VAL A 163 11.68 -3.30 18.03
N ALA A 164 10.41 -2.95 18.29
CA ALA A 164 9.46 -2.52 17.26
C ALA A 164 9.39 -0.99 17.25
N ILE A 165 9.61 -0.39 16.08
CA ILE A 165 9.53 1.06 15.84
C ILE A 165 8.33 1.30 14.94
N PHE A 166 7.46 2.25 15.33
CA PHE A 166 6.29 2.65 14.57
C PHE A 166 6.47 4.11 14.14
N THR A 167 6.44 4.40 12.85
CA THR A 167 6.73 5.74 12.35
C THR A 167 5.94 6.07 11.09
N GLY A 168 5.63 7.33 10.91
CA GLY A 168 5.15 7.82 9.63
C GLY A 168 6.27 7.80 8.58
N ARG A 169 5.92 7.76 7.32
CA ARG A 169 6.86 7.70 6.18
C ARG A 169 7.94 8.81 6.13
N ARG A 170 7.77 9.90 6.91
CA ARG A 170 8.77 10.97 7.05
C ARG A 170 9.69 10.79 8.25
N GLY A 171 9.35 9.88 9.14
CA GLY A 171 10.04 9.66 10.41
C GLY A 171 11.01 8.49 10.41
N LEU A 172 11.26 7.85 9.27
CA LEU A 172 12.30 6.81 9.10
C LEU A 172 13.72 7.38 9.33
N GLY A 173 13.81 8.47 10.11
CA GLY A 173 14.99 9.21 10.45
C GLY A 173 16.15 8.38 10.98
N ALA A 174 17.35 8.96 10.97
CA ALA A 174 18.63 8.33 11.22
C ALA A 174 18.69 7.47 12.49
N GLY A 175 19.27 6.27 12.41
CA GLY A 175 19.87 5.57 13.54
C GLY A 175 19.26 4.23 13.96
N ALA A 176 18.17 3.73 13.36
CA ALA A 176 17.64 2.40 13.67
C ALA A 176 17.74 1.46 12.48
N GLY A 177 18.41 0.30 12.67
CA GLY A 177 18.37 -0.81 11.73
C GLY A 177 17.22 -1.75 12.02
N ALA A 178 16.77 -2.49 11.02
CA ALA A 178 15.67 -3.45 11.14
C ALA A 178 16.02 -4.81 10.50
N ASP A 179 15.61 -5.87 11.18
CA ASP A 179 15.63 -7.23 10.66
C ASP A 179 14.36 -7.57 9.88
N LEU A 180 13.36 -6.68 9.93
CA LEU A 180 12.14 -6.71 9.13
C LEU A 180 11.61 -5.28 8.97
N ILE A 181 11.20 -4.91 7.76
CA ILE A 181 10.45 -3.67 7.52
C ILE A 181 9.06 -4.01 7.00
N LEU A 182 8.04 -3.38 7.60
CA LEU A 182 6.66 -3.48 7.18
C LEU A 182 6.12 -2.09 6.84
N ALA A 183 5.76 -1.89 5.57
CA ALA A 183 5.14 -0.67 5.07
C ALA A 183 3.64 -0.91 4.88
N ASP A 184 2.80 -0.22 5.66
CA ASP A 184 1.35 -0.33 5.63
C ASP A 184 0.70 0.98 5.21
N ASP A 185 -0.10 0.96 4.14
CA ASP A 185 -0.86 2.10 3.61
C ASP A 185 -0.04 3.42 3.57
N LEU A 186 0.92 3.52 2.63
CA LEU A 186 1.84 4.68 2.52
C LEU A 186 1.17 5.98 2.05
N PHE A 187 -0.07 5.94 1.57
CA PHE A 187 -0.89 7.10 1.22
C PHE A 187 -2.13 7.19 2.10
N LYS A 188 -2.43 8.38 2.59
CA LYS A 188 -3.57 8.62 3.47
C LYS A 188 -4.91 8.44 2.75
N ASN A 189 -5.02 9.00 1.57
CA ASN A 189 -6.24 9.02 0.75
C ASN A 189 -5.89 9.19 -0.74
N SER A 190 -6.90 9.18 -1.59
CA SER A 190 -6.75 9.37 -3.04
C SER A 190 -6.25 10.77 -3.38
N ASP A 191 -6.75 11.84 -2.71
CA ASP A 191 -6.32 13.22 -2.98
C ASP A 191 -4.81 13.40 -2.81
N GLU A 192 -4.24 12.77 -1.76
CA GLU A 192 -2.80 12.78 -1.54
C GLU A 192 -2.05 12.01 -2.64
N ALA A 193 -2.60 10.88 -3.09
CA ALA A 193 -2.01 10.06 -4.15
C ALA A 193 -2.16 10.73 -5.54
N GLU A 194 -3.09 11.64 -5.74
CA GLU A 194 -3.23 12.43 -6.98
C GLU A 194 -2.08 13.45 -7.17
N SER A 195 -1.44 13.89 -6.09
CA SER A 195 -0.33 14.85 -6.16
C SER A 195 0.98 14.19 -6.63
N PRO A 196 1.52 14.51 -7.81
CA PRO A 196 2.81 13.98 -8.28
C PRO A 196 3.95 14.26 -7.30
N ALA A 197 3.98 15.48 -6.70
CA ALA A 197 5.00 15.85 -5.74
C ALA A 197 4.98 14.99 -4.48
N VAL A 198 3.77 14.58 -4.04
CA VAL A 198 3.63 13.66 -2.90
C VAL A 198 4.06 12.25 -3.30
N ARG A 199 3.64 11.73 -4.46
CA ARG A 199 4.09 10.42 -4.95
C ARG A 199 5.61 10.34 -5.06
N ASP A 200 6.25 11.38 -5.60
CA ASP A 200 7.71 11.45 -5.70
C ASP A 200 8.39 11.51 -4.33
N ALA A 201 7.81 12.21 -3.37
CA ALA A 201 8.34 12.26 -2.01
C ALA A 201 8.22 10.90 -1.31
N VAL A 202 7.07 10.21 -1.45
CA VAL A 202 6.85 8.86 -0.90
C VAL A 202 7.79 7.86 -1.55
N TRP A 203 7.95 7.90 -2.87
CA TRP A 203 8.86 7.02 -3.60
C TRP A 203 10.31 7.20 -3.19
N ARG A 204 10.77 8.45 -3.06
CA ARG A 204 12.14 8.74 -2.57
C ARG A 204 12.36 8.25 -1.16
N GLY A 205 11.39 8.50 -0.26
CA GLY A 205 11.45 7.99 1.11
C GLY A 205 11.48 6.47 1.15
N TYR A 206 10.63 5.80 0.38
CA TYR A 206 10.60 4.35 0.28
C TYR A 206 11.95 3.78 -0.18
N ASN A 207 12.52 4.27 -1.27
CA ASN A 207 13.80 3.76 -1.80
C ASN A 207 15.00 4.12 -0.91
N ALA A 208 15.06 5.37 -0.40
CA ALA A 208 16.20 5.80 0.40
C ALA A 208 16.20 5.20 1.81
N ASP A 209 15.02 5.11 2.41
CA ASP A 209 14.91 4.76 3.82
C ASP A 209 14.70 3.26 4.04
N VAL A 210 13.92 2.56 3.21
CA VAL A 210 13.67 1.13 3.40
C VAL A 210 14.96 0.33 3.25
N GLU A 211 15.67 0.47 2.13
CA GLU A 211 16.87 -0.32 1.89
C GLU A 211 18.03 0.04 2.86
N SER A 212 18.19 1.34 3.19
CA SER A 212 19.26 1.78 4.08
C SER A 212 19.07 1.37 5.54
N ARG A 213 17.86 0.92 5.92
CA ARG A 213 17.52 0.49 7.28
C ARG A 213 17.61 -1.02 7.49
N LEU A 214 17.78 -1.79 6.45
CA LEU A 214 17.92 -3.24 6.60
C LEU A 214 19.25 -3.57 7.29
N ASN A 215 19.19 -4.42 8.33
CA ASN A 215 20.39 -4.91 9.02
C ASN A 215 21.22 -5.85 8.13
N SER A 216 20.58 -6.45 7.11
CA SER A 216 21.23 -7.30 6.11
C SER A 216 20.40 -7.33 4.81
N GLU A 217 21.00 -7.77 3.71
CA GLU A 217 20.28 -8.01 2.45
C GLU A 217 19.21 -9.11 2.55
N GLU A 218 19.37 -9.99 3.55
CA GLU A 218 18.42 -11.07 3.88
C GLU A 218 17.21 -10.57 4.67
N SER A 219 17.26 -9.36 5.26
CA SER A 219 16.16 -8.81 6.03
C SER A 219 14.93 -8.59 5.14
N PRO A 220 13.77 -9.17 5.51
CA PRO A 220 12.58 -9.07 4.67
C PRO A 220 11.95 -7.67 4.69
N VAL A 221 11.27 -7.38 3.58
CA VAL A 221 10.40 -6.20 3.43
C VAL A 221 9.00 -6.67 3.05
N VAL A 222 8.01 -6.21 3.80
CA VAL A 222 6.58 -6.42 3.52
C VAL A 222 5.96 -5.08 3.15
N LEU A 223 5.39 -5.01 1.96
CA LEU A 223 4.60 -3.87 1.49
C LEU A 223 3.13 -4.32 1.42
N ILE A 224 2.28 -3.72 2.21
CA ILE A 224 0.85 -4.03 2.21
C ILE A 224 0.04 -2.75 2.13
N GLY A 225 -1.01 -2.75 1.34
CA GLY A 225 -1.84 -1.55 1.22
C GLY A 225 -3.00 -1.68 0.27
N THR A 226 -3.75 -0.59 0.22
CA THR A 226 -4.77 -0.35 -0.79
C THR A 226 -4.17 0.50 -1.90
N ARG A 227 -4.37 0.11 -3.16
CA ARG A 227 -3.95 0.92 -4.31
C ARG A 227 -4.70 2.26 -4.31
N ARG A 228 -4.00 3.32 -4.69
CA ARG A 228 -4.55 4.69 -4.69
C ARG A 228 -4.39 5.40 -6.02
N ASN A 229 -3.33 5.10 -6.76
CA ASN A 229 -3.00 5.73 -8.04
C ASN A 229 -2.19 4.76 -8.89
N GLU A 230 -2.23 4.88 -10.21
CA GLU A 230 -1.40 4.06 -11.10
C GLU A 230 0.10 4.25 -10.87
N ASP A 231 0.51 5.47 -10.48
CA ASP A 231 1.89 5.86 -10.18
C ASP A 231 2.15 5.89 -8.65
N ASP A 232 1.45 5.07 -7.85
CA ASP A 232 1.79 4.85 -6.45
C ASP A 232 3.02 3.95 -6.30
N VAL A 233 3.45 3.64 -5.07
CA VAL A 233 4.67 2.84 -4.84
C VAL A 233 4.59 1.48 -5.53
N GLN A 234 3.45 0.80 -5.47
CA GLN A 234 3.24 -0.48 -6.12
C GLN A 234 3.26 -0.33 -7.65
N GLY A 235 2.64 0.73 -8.20
CA GLY A 235 2.70 1.02 -9.62
C GLY A 235 4.13 1.23 -10.12
N ARG A 236 4.93 2.01 -9.36
CA ARG A 236 6.34 2.25 -9.70
C ARG A 236 7.21 1.00 -9.61
N LEU A 237 6.91 0.11 -8.65
CA LEU A 237 7.64 -1.15 -8.50
C LEU A 237 7.28 -2.19 -9.57
N PHE A 238 6.02 -2.23 -10.00
CA PHE A 238 5.49 -3.43 -10.67
C PHE A 238 4.81 -3.22 -12.01
N ASP A 239 4.51 -1.98 -12.42
CA ASP A 239 3.92 -1.70 -13.72
C ASP A 239 5.03 -1.52 -14.77
N PRO A 240 5.15 -2.44 -15.77
CA PRO A 240 6.17 -2.34 -16.80
C PRO A 240 6.08 -1.07 -17.66
N THR A 241 4.94 -0.38 -17.63
CA THR A 241 4.75 0.89 -18.38
C THR A 241 5.20 2.12 -17.56
N ASN A 242 5.47 1.96 -16.26
CA ASN A 242 5.92 3.04 -15.40
C ASN A 242 7.39 3.38 -15.63
N ALA A 243 7.72 4.67 -15.65
CA ALA A 243 9.09 5.14 -15.87
C ALA A 243 10.10 4.73 -14.78
N HIS A 244 9.63 4.34 -13.61
CA HIS A 244 10.45 3.88 -12.49
C HIS A 244 10.60 2.36 -12.41
N TYR A 245 9.94 1.62 -13.31
CA TYR A 245 9.94 0.16 -13.29
C TYR A 245 11.34 -0.42 -13.56
N ASP A 246 11.78 -1.32 -12.69
CA ASP A 246 12.96 -2.16 -12.90
C ASP A 246 12.57 -3.64 -12.83
N PRO A 247 12.67 -4.40 -13.94
CA PRO A 247 12.31 -5.81 -13.96
C PRO A 247 13.16 -6.68 -13.02
N ASN A 248 14.40 -6.29 -12.71
CA ASN A 248 15.24 -7.02 -11.78
C ASN A 248 14.79 -6.83 -10.33
N GLN A 249 14.37 -5.62 -9.99
CA GLN A 249 13.78 -5.32 -8.69
C GLN A 249 12.41 -6.01 -8.54
N ALA A 250 11.55 -5.90 -9.55
CA ALA A 250 10.21 -6.50 -9.53
C ALA A 250 10.22 -8.02 -9.32
N ARG A 251 11.16 -8.74 -9.96
CA ARG A 251 11.29 -10.21 -9.85
C ARG A 251 11.66 -10.71 -8.46
N ARG A 252 12.18 -9.86 -7.57
CA ARG A 252 12.52 -10.22 -6.19
C ARG A 252 11.31 -10.34 -5.28
N TRP A 253 10.13 -9.87 -5.74
CA TRP A 253 8.91 -9.77 -4.96
C TRP A 253 7.96 -10.92 -5.20
N THR A 254 7.49 -11.53 -4.13
CA THR A 254 6.27 -12.33 -4.12
C THR A 254 5.08 -11.36 -4.01
N ARG A 255 4.18 -11.42 -4.98
CA ARG A 255 3.05 -10.49 -5.07
C ARG A 255 1.72 -11.22 -4.97
N VAL A 256 0.81 -10.67 -4.16
CA VAL A 256 -0.55 -11.15 -4.04
C VAL A 256 -1.53 -9.99 -4.14
N ARG A 257 -2.35 -10.01 -5.18
CA ARG A 257 -3.48 -9.11 -5.36
C ARG A 257 -4.77 -9.85 -5.03
N LEU A 258 -5.55 -9.33 -4.10
CA LEU A 258 -6.80 -9.91 -3.61
C LEU A 258 -7.95 -8.91 -3.85
N PRO A 259 -8.47 -8.80 -5.08
CA PRO A 259 -9.53 -7.84 -5.41
C PRO A 259 -10.84 -8.17 -4.71
N ALA A 260 -11.69 -7.16 -4.53
CA ALA A 260 -13.00 -7.30 -3.89
C ALA A 260 -13.91 -8.30 -4.63
N LEU A 261 -13.95 -8.20 -5.95
CA LEU A 261 -14.58 -9.20 -6.82
C LEU A 261 -13.48 -10.01 -7.51
N ALA A 262 -13.58 -11.32 -7.46
CA ALA A 262 -12.62 -12.21 -8.08
C ALA A 262 -12.53 -12.02 -9.60
N GLU A 263 -11.33 -12.14 -10.11
CA GLU A 263 -11.01 -12.12 -11.54
C GLU A 263 -10.48 -13.49 -11.98
N THR A 264 -10.29 -13.67 -13.27
CA THR A 264 -9.66 -14.90 -13.79
C THR A 264 -8.27 -15.09 -13.18
N GLY A 265 -8.00 -16.28 -12.65
CA GLY A 265 -6.73 -16.59 -11.98
C GLY A 265 -6.65 -16.10 -10.53
N ASP A 266 -7.80 -15.91 -9.86
CA ASP A 266 -7.87 -15.49 -8.46
C ASP A 266 -7.01 -16.37 -7.54
N PRO A 267 -6.15 -15.81 -6.68
CA PRO A 267 -5.24 -16.57 -5.82
C PRO A 267 -5.94 -17.48 -4.80
N LEU A 268 -7.22 -17.22 -4.49
CA LEU A 268 -8.03 -18.03 -3.61
C LEU A 268 -8.86 -19.06 -4.36
N GLY A 269 -8.81 -19.07 -5.72
CA GLY A 269 -9.64 -19.93 -6.56
C GLY A 269 -11.13 -19.60 -6.46
N ARG A 270 -11.48 -18.32 -6.22
CA ARG A 270 -12.86 -17.83 -6.26
C ARG A 270 -13.37 -17.81 -7.70
N LEU A 271 -14.67 -17.99 -7.87
CA LEU A 271 -15.32 -17.78 -9.16
C LEU A 271 -15.30 -16.29 -9.52
N VAL A 272 -15.26 -15.98 -10.83
CA VAL A 272 -15.34 -14.60 -11.29
C VAL A 272 -16.55 -13.90 -10.68
N ASP A 273 -16.34 -12.67 -10.22
CA ASP A 273 -17.32 -11.86 -9.48
C ASP A 273 -17.71 -12.37 -8.08
N GLU A 274 -17.08 -13.44 -7.58
CA GLU A 274 -17.24 -13.83 -6.17
C GLU A 274 -16.56 -12.81 -5.24
N ALA A 275 -17.29 -12.35 -4.20
CA ALA A 275 -16.76 -11.35 -3.28
C ALA A 275 -15.65 -11.90 -2.36
N LEU A 276 -14.67 -11.07 -1.99
CA LEU A 276 -13.55 -11.43 -1.10
C LEU A 276 -14.04 -11.79 0.32
N TRP A 277 -15.02 -11.06 0.80
CA TRP A 277 -15.62 -11.26 2.12
C TRP A 277 -17.14 -11.04 2.05
N PRO A 278 -17.88 -12.02 1.53
CA PRO A 278 -19.29 -11.84 1.20
C PRO A 278 -20.19 -11.52 2.40
N GLU A 279 -19.82 -11.98 3.62
CA GLU A 279 -20.59 -11.68 4.83
C GLU A 279 -20.40 -10.23 5.33
N LYS A 280 -19.40 -9.52 4.80
CA LYS A 280 -19.16 -8.12 5.13
C LYS A 280 -19.59 -7.18 4.02
N PHE A 281 -19.22 -7.50 2.80
CA PHE A 281 -19.58 -6.78 1.58
C PHE A 281 -19.91 -7.80 0.49
N SER A 282 -21.16 -7.85 0.11
CA SER A 282 -21.64 -8.83 -0.89
C SER A 282 -21.13 -8.52 -2.30
N ALA A 283 -21.24 -9.48 -3.19
CA ALA A 283 -20.93 -9.27 -4.60
C ALA A 283 -21.80 -8.17 -5.22
N GLU A 284 -23.09 -8.13 -4.86
CA GLU A 284 -24.03 -7.11 -5.34
C GLU A 284 -23.60 -5.70 -4.96
N PHE A 285 -23.06 -5.51 -3.73
CA PHE A 285 -22.54 -4.21 -3.29
C PHE A 285 -21.42 -3.74 -4.23
N TYR A 286 -20.45 -4.60 -4.55
CA TYR A 286 -19.34 -4.23 -5.43
C TYR A 286 -19.76 -4.11 -6.90
N LEU A 287 -20.68 -4.96 -7.37
CA LEU A 287 -21.24 -4.85 -8.72
C LEU A 287 -22.00 -3.54 -8.92
N ALA A 288 -22.74 -3.09 -7.89
CA ALA A 288 -23.41 -1.78 -7.91
C ALA A 288 -22.40 -0.63 -8.02
N ARG A 289 -21.24 -0.69 -7.35
CA ARG A 289 -20.16 0.28 -7.47
C ARG A 289 -19.50 0.25 -8.85
N ARG A 290 -19.23 -0.95 -9.39
CA ARG A 290 -18.69 -1.17 -10.73
C ARG A 290 -19.57 -0.55 -11.83
N ASN A 291 -20.87 -0.65 -11.68
CA ASN A 291 -21.86 -0.19 -12.65
C ASN A 291 -22.51 1.16 -12.29
N HIS A 292 -21.94 1.87 -11.32
CA HIS A 292 -22.52 3.12 -10.83
C HIS A 292 -22.52 4.20 -11.92
N ARG A 293 -23.51 5.12 -11.89
CA ARG A 293 -23.60 6.23 -12.85
C ARG A 293 -22.47 7.24 -12.71
N SER A 294 -21.97 7.47 -11.50
CA SER A 294 -20.83 8.37 -11.22
C SER A 294 -19.52 7.72 -11.63
N ASP A 295 -18.74 8.39 -12.47
CA ASP A 295 -17.39 7.99 -12.85
C ASP A 295 -16.48 7.91 -11.62
N ILE A 296 -16.61 8.81 -10.66
CA ILE A 296 -15.82 8.82 -9.42
C ILE A 296 -15.96 7.49 -8.68
N ILE A 297 -17.19 7.01 -8.49
CA ILE A 297 -17.43 5.75 -7.78
C ILE A 297 -16.90 4.55 -8.56
N ARG A 298 -17.01 4.56 -9.90
CA ARG A 298 -16.43 3.48 -10.73
C ARG A 298 -14.92 3.46 -10.67
N ILE A 299 -14.28 4.64 -10.70
CA ILE A 299 -12.83 4.78 -10.60
C ILE A 299 -12.34 4.34 -9.22
N GLU A 300 -13.00 4.76 -8.13
CA GLU A 300 -12.66 4.28 -6.79
C GLU A 300 -12.83 2.77 -6.66
N HIS A 301 -13.92 2.20 -7.23
CA HIS A 301 -14.11 0.77 -7.28
C HIS A 301 -12.95 0.08 -8.01
N GLN A 302 -12.60 0.55 -9.20
CA GLN A 302 -11.50 -0.03 -9.98
C GLN A 302 -10.16 0.10 -9.26
N THR A 303 -9.89 1.27 -8.68
CA THR A 303 -8.62 1.57 -8.01
C THR A 303 -8.47 0.84 -6.68
N GLN A 304 -9.43 1.04 -5.77
CA GLN A 304 -9.31 0.59 -4.39
C GLN A 304 -9.92 -0.80 -4.17
N ASP A 305 -11.15 -1.04 -4.71
CA ASP A 305 -11.81 -2.31 -4.47
C ASP A 305 -11.21 -3.42 -5.36
N GLN A 306 -10.87 -3.12 -6.61
CA GLN A 306 -10.25 -4.09 -7.52
C GLN A 306 -8.71 -4.06 -7.49
N CYS A 307 -8.10 -3.20 -6.67
CA CYS A 307 -6.64 -3.05 -6.60
C CYS A 307 -6.01 -2.85 -8.00
N ASN A 308 -6.69 -2.16 -8.89
CA ASN A 308 -6.28 -1.92 -10.27
C ASN A 308 -6.53 -0.46 -10.64
N PRO A 309 -5.66 0.47 -10.20
CA PRO A 309 -5.82 1.88 -10.51
C PRO A 309 -5.79 2.12 -12.01
N VAL A 310 -6.70 2.97 -12.44
CA VAL A 310 -6.77 3.46 -13.82
C VAL A 310 -6.57 4.97 -13.78
N ALA A 311 -5.87 5.50 -14.79
CA ALA A 311 -5.73 6.93 -14.94
C ALA A 311 -7.11 7.59 -14.91
N LEU A 312 -7.26 8.63 -14.12
CA LEU A 312 -8.38 9.54 -14.24
C LEU A 312 -8.30 10.14 -15.65
N GLU A 313 -9.07 9.61 -16.59
CA GLU A 313 -9.34 10.35 -17.81
C GLU A 313 -9.88 11.71 -17.38
N GLY A 314 -9.22 12.80 -17.76
CA GLY A 314 -9.59 14.14 -17.36
C GLY A 314 -11.10 14.36 -17.58
N ASN A 315 -11.78 15.00 -16.62
CA ASN A 315 -13.24 15.22 -16.66
C ASN A 315 -13.70 15.93 -17.95
N TYR A 316 -12.78 16.61 -18.64
CA TYR A 316 -13.05 17.39 -19.85
C TYR A 316 -12.68 16.66 -21.14
N PHE A 317 -11.63 15.77 -21.14
CA PHE A 317 -11.19 15.09 -22.34
C PHE A 317 -11.07 13.60 -22.08
N LYS A 318 -11.88 12.79 -22.78
CA LYS A 318 -11.77 11.32 -22.76
C LYS A 318 -10.86 10.88 -23.89
N ARG A 319 -9.88 10.02 -23.59
CA ARG A 319 -8.92 9.50 -24.58
C ARG A 319 -9.62 8.96 -25.84
N ARG A 320 -10.80 8.34 -25.70
CA ARG A 320 -11.61 7.85 -26.83
C ARG A 320 -12.13 8.95 -27.77
N TRP A 321 -12.07 10.22 -27.36
CA TRP A 321 -12.42 11.36 -28.23
C TRP A 321 -11.23 11.85 -29.06
N LEU A 322 -9.99 11.44 -28.69
CA LEU A 322 -8.79 11.78 -29.39
C LEU A 322 -8.53 10.69 -30.44
N ALA A 323 -8.73 11.03 -31.71
CA ALA A 323 -8.32 10.18 -32.82
C ALA A 323 -6.88 10.49 -33.22
N THR A 324 -6.13 9.48 -33.61
CA THR A 324 -4.83 9.64 -34.29
C THR A 324 -5.04 9.75 -35.78
N TYR A 325 -4.16 10.46 -36.47
CA TYR A 325 -4.19 10.60 -37.92
C TYR A 325 -2.78 10.42 -38.52
N GLU A 326 -2.72 9.97 -39.73
CA GLU A 326 -1.48 9.95 -40.50
C GLU A 326 -1.27 11.29 -41.22
N ALA A 327 0.00 11.69 -41.42
CA ALA A 327 0.33 12.99 -42.02
C ALA A 327 -0.36 13.24 -43.37
N ALA A 328 -0.64 12.17 -44.14
CA ALA A 328 -1.33 12.23 -45.42
C ALA A 328 -2.84 12.57 -45.32
N GLU A 329 -3.42 12.37 -44.11
CA GLU A 329 -4.85 12.64 -43.86
C GLU A 329 -5.11 14.10 -43.50
N LEU A 330 -4.05 14.89 -43.24
CA LEU A 330 -4.16 16.27 -42.83
C LEU A 330 -4.77 17.13 -43.97
N PRO A 331 -5.88 17.84 -43.74
CA PRO A 331 -6.49 18.70 -44.74
C PRO A 331 -5.58 19.81 -45.21
N LYS A 332 -5.63 20.10 -46.53
CA LYS A 332 -4.80 21.15 -47.15
C LYS A 332 -5.20 22.57 -46.70
N HIS A 333 -6.45 22.76 -46.30
CA HIS A 333 -6.99 24.07 -45.91
C HIS A 333 -7.38 24.02 -44.45
N LEU A 334 -6.55 24.63 -43.60
CA LEU A 334 -6.74 24.72 -42.17
C LEU A 334 -6.64 26.17 -41.74
N ARG A 335 -7.50 26.60 -40.82
CA ARG A 335 -7.34 27.84 -40.04
C ARG A 335 -6.41 27.52 -38.88
N ILE A 336 -5.21 28.10 -38.86
CA ILE A 336 -4.19 27.76 -37.84
C ILE A 336 -4.31 28.68 -36.62
N TYR A 337 -4.28 28.08 -35.46
CA TYR A 337 -4.26 28.75 -34.18
C TYR A 337 -3.11 28.22 -33.33
N CYS A 338 -2.56 29.09 -32.49
CA CYS A 338 -1.58 28.72 -31.47
C CYS A 338 -2.06 29.19 -30.10
N ALA A 339 -2.06 28.32 -29.13
CA ALA A 339 -2.30 28.61 -27.75
C ALA A 339 -1.04 28.31 -26.92
N SER A 340 -0.80 29.08 -25.85
CA SER A 340 0.35 28.89 -24.98
C SER A 340 -0.06 28.75 -23.53
N ASP A 341 0.57 27.83 -22.83
CA ASP A 341 0.47 27.67 -21.38
C ASP A 341 1.86 27.87 -20.76
N HIS A 342 1.97 28.85 -19.86
CA HIS A 342 3.23 29.31 -19.32
C HIS A 342 3.42 28.89 -17.88
N ALA A 343 4.49 28.13 -17.58
CA ALA A 343 4.89 27.81 -16.22
C ALA A 343 5.70 28.99 -15.60
N TYR A 344 5.11 29.71 -14.66
CA TYR A 344 5.61 31.02 -14.19
C TYR A 344 6.61 31.00 -13.01
N ARG A 345 7.18 29.86 -12.58
CA ARG A 345 8.10 29.81 -11.43
C ARG A 345 9.54 29.50 -11.81
N LYS A 346 10.48 30.21 -11.15
CA LYS A 346 11.94 30.10 -11.30
C LYS A 346 12.57 28.78 -10.86
N ASP A 347 11.85 27.85 -10.26
CA ASP A 347 12.40 26.58 -9.77
C ASP A 347 12.38 25.52 -10.88
N GLN A 348 13.53 24.91 -11.15
CA GLN A 348 13.76 23.87 -12.16
C GLN A 348 12.91 22.57 -11.98
N ARG A 349 12.00 22.55 -11.02
CA ARG A 349 11.09 21.43 -10.74
C ARG A 349 9.69 21.62 -11.33
N ASN A 350 9.46 22.66 -12.11
CA ASN A 350 8.13 23.10 -12.51
C ASN A 350 7.62 22.48 -13.81
N ASP A 351 6.32 22.68 -14.02
CA ASP A 351 5.54 22.20 -15.14
C ASP A 351 6.20 22.53 -16.49
N ARG A 352 5.90 21.71 -17.50
CA ARG A 352 6.34 21.95 -18.86
C ARG A 352 5.61 23.16 -19.42
N GLN A 353 6.30 23.95 -20.21
CA GLN A 353 5.68 24.99 -21.03
C GLN A 353 5.10 24.35 -22.28
N CYS A 354 3.94 24.82 -22.69
CA CYS A 354 3.23 24.28 -23.86
C CYS A 354 2.96 25.37 -24.89
N LEU A 355 3.25 25.08 -26.14
CA LEU A 355 2.78 25.82 -27.32
C LEU A 355 1.96 24.85 -28.16
N LEU A 356 0.65 24.88 -28.02
CA LEU A 356 -0.26 24.03 -28.77
C LEU A 356 -0.59 24.68 -30.11
N VAL A 357 -0.27 24.00 -31.21
CA VAL A 357 -0.63 24.46 -32.56
C VAL A 357 -1.76 23.58 -33.10
N VAL A 358 -2.87 24.19 -33.46
CA VAL A 358 -4.01 23.49 -34.01
C VAL A 358 -4.45 24.06 -35.33
N GLY A 359 -4.93 23.19 -36.22
CA GLY A 359 -5.63 23.56 -37.44
C GLY A 359 -7.11 23.21 -37.30
N ILE A 360 -7.99 24.09 -37.72
CA ILE A 360 -9.42 23.84 -37.83
C ILE A 360 -9.81 23.75 -39.29
N ASP A 361 -10.39 22.63 -39.69
CA ASP A 361 -10.86 22.42 -41.06
C ASP A 361 -12.25 23.04 -41.32
N PRO A 362 -12.76 23.06 -42.55
CA PRO A 362 -14.08 23.61 -42.85
C PRO A 362 -15.26 22.88 -42.19
N SER A 363 -15.06 21.67 -41.67
CA SER A 363 -16.07 20.91 -40.89
C SER A 363 -15.97 21.11 -39.40
N ASP A 364 -15.15 22.10 -38.95
CA ASP A 364 -14.86 22.42 -37.55
C ASP A 364 -14.16 21.29 -36.76
N THR A 365 -13.51 20.36 -37.47
CA THR A 365 -12.63 19.35 -36.84
C THR A 365 -11.32 20.01 -36.43
N ILE A 366 -10.86 19.74 -35.20
CA ILE A 366 -9.61 20.27 -34.65
C ILE A 366 -8.50 19.24 -34.86
N TRP A 367 -7.43 19.66 -35.53
CA TRP A 367 -6.22 18.89 -35.83
C TRP A 367 -5.06 19.42 -35.02
N VAL A 368 -4.48 18.62 -34.12
CA VAL A 368 -3.26 19.01 -33.38
C VAL A 368 -2.08 18.84 -34.32
N LEU A 369 -1.35 19.93 -34.63
CA LEU A 369 -0.30 19.93 -35.62
C LEU A 369 1.07 19.51 -35.01
N PRO A 370 1.97 18.95 -35.87
CA PRO A 370 3.30 18.48 -35.42
C PRO A 370 4.19 19.57 -34.81
N ASP A 371 3.94 20.85 -35.10
CA ASP A 371 4.70 21.96 -34.53
C ASP A 371 4.39 22.26 -33.09
N THR A 372 3.44 21.56 -32.49
CA THR A 372 3.17 21.64 -31.05
C THR A 372 4.45 21.36 -30.27
N TRP A 373 4.80 22.30 -29.37
CA TRP A 373 6.00 22.20 -28.56
C TRP A 373 5.62 22.09 -27.08
N TRP A 374 6.24 21.13 -26.37
CA TRP A 374 5.91 20.83 -24.99
C TRP A 374 7.15 20.35 -24.22
N GLU A 375 7.87 21.30 -23.61
CA GLU A 375 9.13 21.03 -22.94
C GLU A 375 9.31 21.83 -21.64
N ARG A 376 10.27 21.42 -20.81
CA ARG A 376 10.74 22.22 -19.70
C ARG A 376 11.79 23.20 -20.25
N ALA A 377 11.47 24.47 -20.24
CA ALA A 377 12.34 25.50 -20.77
C ALA A 377 12.21 26.81 -20.00
N THR A 378 13.19 27.68 -20.18
CA THR A 378 13.16 29.06 -19.68
C THR A 378 12.24 29.91 -20.55
N THR A 379 11.81 31.06 -20.04
CA THR A 379 10.88 31.94 -20.74
C THR A 379 11.43 32.47 -22.05
N ASP A 380 12.76 32.71 -22.13
CA ASP A 380 13.45 33.14 -23.36
C ASP A 380 13.33 32.06 -24.46
N VAL A 381 13.56 30.78 -24.15
CA VAL A 381 13.39 29.67 -25.09
C VAL A 381 11.94 29.55 -25.53
N LEU A 382 10.97 29.72 -24.62
CA LEU A 382 9.57 29.75 -24.99
C LEU A 382 9.26 30.84 -25.99
N VAL A 383 9.76 32.06 -25.77
CA VAL A 383 9.57 33.20 -26.68
C VAL A 383 10.19 32.94 -28.06
N GLU A 384 11.39 32.37 -28.10
CA GLU A 384 12.02 31.96 -29.36
C GLU A 384 11.17 30.93 -30.14
N GLN A 385 10.64 29.92 -29.44
CA GLN A 385 9.76 28.92 -30.07
C GLN A 385 8.43 29.55 -30.55
N MET A 386 7.85 30.47 -29.78
CA MET A 386 6.67 31.23 -30.21
C MET A 386 6.94 32.01 -31.51
N ILE A 387 8.03 32.76 -31.57
CA ILE A 387 8.42 33.55 -32.77
C ILE A 387 8.61 32.60 -33.94
N ARG A 388 9.29 31.48 -33.76
CA ARG A 388 9.53 30.48 -34.82
C ARG A 388 8.22 29.91 -35.35
N ILE A 389 7.29 29.49 -34.47
CA ILE A 389 6.01 28.88 -34.86
C ILE A 389 5.10 29.92 -35.55
N ILE A 390 4.98 31.11 -35.00
CA ILE A 390 4.17 32.21 -35.53
C ILE A 390 4.68 32.58 -36.95
N GLY A 391 6.00 32.71 -37.11
CA GLY A 391 6.62 33.04 -38.38
C GLY A 391 6.45 31.95 -39.40
N ALA A 392 6.68 30.68 -39.06
CA ALA A 392 6.55 29.54 -39.95
C ALA A 392 5.10 29.30 -40.44
N ARG A 393 4.11 29.60 -39.59
CA ARG A 393 2.69 29.37 -39.89
C ARG A 393 1.93 30.62 -40.29
N GLN A 394 2.60 31.79 -40.33
CA GLN A 394 2.01 33.09 -40.71
C GLN A 394 0.76 33.43 -39.89
N ILE A 395 0.82 33.17 -38.57
CA ILE A 395 -0.29 33.42 -37.65
C ILE A 395 -0.37 34.94 -37.38
N GLY A 396 -1.38 35.61 -37.96
CA GLY A 396 -1.42 37.08 -38.11
C GLY A 396 -2.02 37.88 -36.95
N ARG A 397 -2.60 37.26 -35.89
CA ARG A 397 -3.15 37.99 -34.73
C ARG A 397 -3.08 37.16 -33.46
N ALA A 398 -2.56 37.78 -32.38
CA ALA A 398 -2.69 37.22 -31.01
C ALA A 398 -3.92 37.86 -30.35
N HIS A 399 -4.80 37.01 -29.75
CA HIS A 399 -5.77 37.46 -28.77
C HIS A 399 -5.26 37.06 -27.39
N VAL A 400 -5.07 38.02 -26.53
CA VAL A 400 -4.70 37.85 -25.13
C VAL A 400 -5.97 37.74 -24.30
#